data_a8588fa4419ec2b628468c5e046f11b3
#
_entry.id   a8588fa4419ec2b628468c5e046f11b3
#
_cell.length_a   1.000
_cell.length_b   1.000
_cell.length_c   1.000
_cell.angle_alpha   90.00
_cell.angle_beta   90.00
_cell.angle_gamma   90.00
#
_symmetry.space_group_name_H-M   'P 1'
#
loop_
_entity.id
_entity.type
_entity.pdbx_description
1 polymer ?
#
loop_
_entity_poly.entity_id
_entity_poly.type
_entity_poly.pdbx_seq_one_letter_code
_entity_poly.pdbx_strand_id
1 'polypeptide(L)'
;MKKQTLLIFSCLLALVVLGCDKDETSSFTSEDETLAGETVTAGDKDARYVKLFVLNEGSYGQNNSTLDFFRYSDGKYVRNSFSQMNPTISAGLGDVGNDIAIRGDEAWIVVNNSGLVEIVSARDEKHIATLEVPTPRNIVLDNEYAYVTSWSGAYYGGDARKGAVYRIELSNKTVKDTVNVGYQPEGITLSGGNLYVANSGGVNPGGYENTISIISQAEFKVTGSISLPSQKNLKDVVASGGDLWVSSLGDYYSVHSGLAKINLATKQVNEYDDVRVGTCLWNDAANDKIYVIGTQDEWVWTPGAKKTYSIYMANTASGNISEHSLPDGITYPYSIAVDGVSGDIFIGDAADSKTPGSIRCYDATYSLKWKATAGLFPGHFAFFDAKR
;
A
#
# COMPACT_ATOMS: atom_id res chain seq x y z
N MET A 1 37.43 -56.20 -65.56
CA MET A 1 36.62 -55.76 -64.42
C MET A 1 37.41 -54.81 -63.56
N LYS A 2 37.21 -53.50 -63.75
CA LYS A 2 37.94 -52.46 -63.02
C LYS A 2 37.02 -51.87 -61.96
N LYS A 3 37.43 -51.95 -60.64
CA LYS A 3 36.74 -51.27 -59.56
C LYS A 3 37.31 -49.86 -59.47
N GLN A 4 36.45 -48.88 -59.61
CA GLN A 4 36.77 -47.49 -59.32
C GLN A 4 36.48 -47.20 -57.85
N THR A 5 37.51 -46.66 -57.16
CA THR A 5 37.42 -46.22 -55.79
C THR A 5 37.13 -44.74 -55.78
N LEU A 6 36.00 -44.35 -55.21
CA LEU A 6 35.58 -42.95 -55.10
C LEU A 6 36.09 -42.39 -53.76
N LEU A 7 36.96 -41.40 -53.85
CA LEU A 7 37.43 -40.62 -52.69
C LEU A 7 36.41 -39.51 -52.43
N ILE A 8 35.86 -39.55 -51.24
CA ILE A 8 34.99 -38.47 -50.73
C ILE A 8 35.87 -37.54 -49.89
N PHE A 9 36.00 -36.30 -50.38
CA PHE A 9 36.62 -35.21 -49.63
C PHE A 9 35.57 -34.61 -48.70
N SER A 10 35.78 -34.77 -47.40
CA SER A 10 34.96 -34.14 -46.36
C SER A 10 35.51 -32.73 -46.07
N CYS A 11 34.86 -31.71 -46.55
CA CYS A 11 35.09 -30.33 -46.11
C CYS A 11 34.40 -30.10 -44.78
N LEU A 12 35.17 -30.00 -43.70
CA LEU A 12 34.71 -29.51 -42.41
C LEU A 12 34.56 -27.99 -42.50
N LEU A 13 33.31 -27.52 -42.61
CA LEU A 13 32.96 -26.10 -42.47
C LEU A 13 32.79 -25.80 -41.00
N ALA A 14 33.73 -25.16 -40.36
CA ALA A 14 33.62 -24.64 -39.02
C ALA A 14 32.66 -23.41 -39.05
N LEU A 15 31.39 -23.61 -38.64
CA LEU A 15 30.50 -22.53 -38.29
C LEU A 15 30.92 -21.93 -36.96
N VAL A 16 31.57 -20.77 -37.02
CA VAL A 16 31.70 -19.89 -35.85
C VAL A 16 30.32 -19.25 -35.65
N VAL A 17 29.60 -19.76 -34.66
CA VAL A 17 28.39 -19.11 -34.14
C VAL A 17 28.89 -17.95 -33.27
N LEU A 18 28.93 -16.75 -33.83
CA LEU A 18 28.95 -15.51 -33.08
C LEU A 18 27.58 -15.41 -32.39
N GLY A 19 27.52 -15.81 -31.14
CA GLY A 19 26.42 -15.50 -30.25
C GLY A 19 26.37 -13.98 -30.05
N CYS A 20 25.52 -13.28 -30.81
CA CYS A 20 25.01 -12.01 -30.37
C CYS A 20 24.06 -12.33 -29.21
N ASP A 21 24.47 -12.08 -27.99
CA ASP A 21 23.55 -11.77 -26.91
C ASP A 21 22.80 -10.51 -27.33
N LYS A 22 21.65 -10.71 -27.96
CA LYS A 22 20.62 -9.69 -27.96
C LYS A 22 20.04 -9.73 -26.57
N ASP A 23 20.39 -8.77 -25.74
CA ASP A 23 19.52 -8.30 -24.68
C ASP A 23 18.17 -8.07 -25.35
N GLU A 24 17.27 -9.04 -25.22
CA GLU A 24 15.86 -8.83 -25.47
C GLU A 24 15.33 -7.92 -24.37
N THR A 25 15.63 -6.63 -24.45
CA THR A 25 14.72 -5.62 -23.97
C THR A 25 13.47 -5.78 -24.81
N SER A 26 12.60 -6.71 -24.43
CA SER A 26 11.25 -6.75 -24.93
C SER A 26 10.66 -5.38 -24.60
N SER A 27 10.51 -4.54 -25.59
CA SER A 27 9.68 -3.35 -25.52
C SER A 27 8.24 -3.86 -25.36
N PHE A 28 7.85 -4.17 -24.12
CA PHE A 28 6.47 -4.41 -23.78
C PHE A 28 5.76 -3.07 -23.88
N THR A 29 5.12 -2.81 -25.03
CA THR A 29 4.09 -1.79 -25.13
C THR A 29 2.88 -2.38 -24.41
N SER A 30 2.63 -1.95 -23.17
CA SER A 30 1.42 -2.30 -22.46
C SER A 30 0.24 -1.54 -23.08
N GLU A 31 -0.96 -2.15 -23.12
CA GLU A 31 -2.15 -1.50 -23.69
C GLU A 31 -2.50 -0.19 -22.95
N ASP A 32 -2.10 -0.06 -21.69
CA ASP A 32 -2.28 1.16 -20.89
C ASP A 32 -1.49 2.37 -21.39
N GLU A 33 -0.49 2.18 -22.25
CA GLU A 33 0.21 3.30 -22.94
C GLU A 33 -0.75 4.13 -23.79
N THR A 34 -1.86 3.55 -24.22
CA THR A 34 -2.89 4.24 -25.02
C THR A 34 -3.84 5.06 -24.15
N LEU A 35 -3.85 4.88 -22.83
CA LEU A 35 -4.75 5.61 -21.94
C LEU A 35 -4.43 7.10 -21.92
N ALA A 36 -5.48 7.89 -22.01
CA ALA A 36 -5.37 9.34 -21.92
C ALA A 36 -4.95 9.73 -20.50
N GLY A 37 -3.82 10.44 -20.38
CA GLY A 37 -3.28 10.94 -19.13
C GLY A 37 -2.82 12.38 -19.26
N GLU A 38 -2.72 13.07 -18.13
CA GLU A 38 -2.13 14.41 -18.04
C GLU A 38 -0.61 14.29 -17.94
N THR A 39 0.14 14.94 -18.82
CA THR A 39 1.61 15.04 -18.68
C THR A 39 1.91 16.04 -17.58
N VAL A 40 2.44 15.55 -16.44
CA VAL A 40 2.70 16.36 -15.24
C VAL A 40 4.17 16.69 -15.06
N THR A 41 5.05 15.93 -15.69
CA THR A 41 6.50 16.16 -15.69
C THR A 41 7.14 15.56 -16.93
N ALA A 42 8.44 15.79 -17.14
CA ALA A 42 9.21 15.04 -18.12
C ALA A 42 9.30 13.57 -17.70
N GLY A 43 9.26 12.66 -18.69
CA GLY A 43 9.43 11.24 -18.43
C GLY A 43 10.87 10.90 -18.08
N ASP A 44 11.02 9.84 -17.26
CA ASP A 44 12.28 9.20 -16.93
C ASP A 44 12.22 7.71 -17.29
N LYS A 45 12.88 7.34 -18.39
CA LYS A 45 12.91 5.94 -18.88
C LYS A 45 13.86 5.06 -18.07
N ASP A 46 14.75 5.66 -17.31
CA ASP A 46 15.73 4.97 -16.46
C ASP A 46 15.25 4.85 -15.01
N ALA A 47 14.04 5.37 -14.69
CA ALA A 47 13.45 5.24 -13.38
C ALA A 47 13.36 3.78 -12.97
N ARG A 48 13.59 3.52 -11.69
CA ARG A 48 13.49 2.18 -11.12
C ARG A 48 12.06 1.63 -11.22
N TYR A 49 11.09 2.47 -10.87
CA TYR A 49 9.69 2.08 -10.90
C TYR A 49 9.08 2.37 -12.26
N VAL A 50 8.18 1.48 -12.68
CA VAL A 50 7.39 1.66 -13.90
C VAL A 50 6.22 2.59 -13.61
N LYS A 51 5.54 2.33 -12.49
CA LYS A 51 4.35 3.09 -12.07
C LYS A 51 4.34 3.32 -10.56
N LEU A 52 3.70 4.42 -10.16
CA LEU A 52 3.17 4.62 -8.82
C LEU A 52 1.65 4.54 -8.92
N PHE A 53 1.06 3.48 -8.38
CA PHE A 53 -0.38 3.37 -8.22
C PHE A 53 -0.89 4.27 -7.10
N VAL A 54 -2.07 4.85 -7.32
CA VAL A 54 -2.81 5.64 -6.36
C VAL A 54 -4.21 5.07 -6.26
N LEU A 55 -4.52 4.47 -5.12
CA LEU A 55 -5.86 4.00 -4.82
C LEU A 55 -6.65 5.12 -4.16
N ASN A 56 -7.73 5.54 -4.82
CA ASN A 56 -8.67 6.51 -4.29
C ASN A 56 -9.81 5.74 -3.61
N GLU A 57 -10.03 5.99 -2.32
CA GLU A 57 -11.04 5.25 -1.54
C GLU A 57 -12.45 5.45 -2.09
N GLY A 58 -12.74 6.66 -2.59
CA GLY A 58 -14.11 7.04 -2.92
C GLY A 58 -14.91 7.42 -1.67
N SER A 59 -16.19 7.66 -1.83
CA SER A 59 -17.11 7.98 -0.74
C SER A 59 -17.94 6.75 -0.36
N TYR A 60 -18.02 6.45 0.92
CA TYR A 60 -18.76 5.32 1.46
C TYR A 60 -20.22 5.28 0.93
N GLY A 61 -20.64 4.12 0.41
CA GLY A 61 -21.95 3.89 -0.16
C GLY A 61 -22.16 4.46 -1.56
N GLN A 62 -21.11 5.01 -2.22
CA GLN A 62 -21.22 5.62 -3.55
C GLN A 62 -20.65 4.78 -4.67
N ASN A 63 -19.99 3.66 -4.37
CA ASN A 63 -19.38 2.78 -5.36
C ASN A 63 -18.50 3.51 -6.37
N ASN A 64 -17.64 4.42 -5.87
CA ASN A 64 -16.85 5.33 -6.70
C ASN A 64 -15.35 5.32 -6.35
N SER A 65 -14.88 4.22 -5.79
CA SER A 65 -13.44 3.97 -5.65
C SER A 65 -12.78 3.88 -7.03
N THR A 66 -11.57 4.41 -7.18
CA THR A 66 -10.84 4.40 -8.45
C THR A 66 -9.36 4.07 -8.24
N LEU A 67 -8.75 3.48 -9.27
CA LEU A 67 -7.32 3.26 -9.35
C LEU A 67 -6.75 4.25 -10.36
N ASP A 68 -5.84 5.09 -9.92
CA ASP A 68 -5.04 5.98 -10.76
C ASP A 68 -3.59 5.47 -10.79
N PHE A 69 -2.76 5.96 -11.72
CA PHE A 69 -1.32 5.77 -11.66
C PHE A 69 -0.53 6.95 -12.25
N PHE A 70 0.68 7.15 -11.75
CA PHE A 70 1.72 7.94 -12.40
C PHE A 70 2.68 6.99 -13.12
N ARG A 71 2.96 7.23 -14.40
CA ARG A 71 3.90 6.45 -15.20
C ARG A 71 5.20 7.22 -15.34
N TYR A 72 6.29 6.62 -14.88
CA TYR A 72 7.59 7.28 -14.85
C TYR A 72 8.18 7.51 -16.26
N SER A 73 8.03 6.55 -17.17
CA SER A 73 8.67 6.58 -18.49
C SER A 73 8.31 7.79 -19.37
N ASP A 74 7.09 8.33 -19.22
CA ASP A 74 6.58 9.46 -20.01
C ASP A 74 6.03 10.62 -19.15
N GLY A 75 6.10 10.50 -17.82
CA GLY A 75 5.67 11.53 -16.89
C GLY A 75 4.18 11.81 -16.88
N LYS A 76 3.35 10.81 -17.23
CA LYS A 76 1.89 10.94 -17.27
C LYS A 76 1.22 10.45 -16.00
N TYR A 77 0.21 11.19 -15.57
CA TYR A 77 -0.74 10.77 -14.56
C TYR A 77 -2.06 10.36 -15.23
N VAL A 78 -2.46 9.10 -15.01
CA VAL A 78 -3.66 8.49 -15.61
C VAL A 78 -4.68 8.23 -14.52
N ARG A 79 -5.91 8.72 -14.71
CA ARG A 79 -7.00 8.58 -13.75
C ARG A 79 -7.93 7.43 -14.11
N ASN A 80 -8.47 6.77 -13.08
CA ASN A 80 -9.49 5.72 -13.21
C ASN A 80 -9.10 4.65 -14.24
N SER A 81 -7.84 4.21 -14.18
CA SER A 81 -7.26 3.25 -15.13
C SER A 81 -7.98 1.91 -15.13
N PHE A 82 -8.41 1.42 -13.94
CA PHE A 82 -9.14 0.18 -13.84
C PHE A 82 -10.40 0.16 -14.72
N SER A 83 -11.27 1.17 -14.61
CA SER A 83 -12.51 1.21 -15.40
C SER A 83 -12.23 1.40 -16.89
N GLN A 84 -11.16 2.12 -17.25
CA GLN A 84 -10.78 2.30 -18.64
C GLN A 84 -10.30 1.00 -19.27
N MET A 85 -9.53 0.19 -18.54
CA MET A 85 -9.00 -1.10 -19.02
C MET A 85 -10.02 -2.24 -18.93
N ASN A 86 -11.06 -2.10 -18.11
CA ASN A 86 -12.08 -3.11 -17.88
C ASN A 86 -13.51 -2.59 -18.11
N PRO A 87 -13.85 -2.09 -19.32
CA PRO A 87 -15.12 -1.41 -19.59
C PRO A 87 -16.36 -2.32 -19.45
N THR A 88 -16.18 -3.63 -19.41
CA THR A 88 -17.26 -4.60 -19.21
C THR A 88 -17.60 -4.81 -17.73
N ILE A 89 -16.75 -4.37 -16.81
CA ILE A 89 -16.99 -4.44 -15.36
C ILE A 89 -17.77 -3.18 -14.94
N SER A 90 -19.09 -3.23 -15.06
CA SER A 90 -19.97 -2.09 -14.85
C SER A 90 -19.96 -1.52 -13.42
N ALA A 91 -19.58 -2.34 -12.43
CA ALA A 91 -19.43 -1.91 -11.03
C ALA A 91 -18.19 -1.04 -10.79
N GLY A 92 -17.31 -0.91 -11.79
CA GLY A 92 -16.00 -0.27 -11.58
C GLY A 92 -15.16 -1.03 -10.57
N LEU A 93 -14.27 -0.31 -9.85
CA LEU A 93 -13.42 -0.93 -8.82
C LEU A 93 -14.21 -1.30 -7.56
N GLY A 94 -15.31 -0.61 -7.27
CA GLY A 94 -16.17 -0.87 -6.11
C GLY A 94 -16.27 0.30 -5.14
N ASP A 95 -16.61 -0.01 -3.89
CA ASP A 95 -16.90 0.96 -2.83
C ASP A 95 -15.89 0.85 -1.69
N VAL A 96 -15.19 1.94 -1.44
CA VAL A 96 -14.11 2.11 -0.45
C VAL A 96 -12.89 1.21 -0.71
N GLY A 97 -12.01 1.68 -1.62
CA GLY A 97 -10.67 1.10 -1.79
C GLY A 97 -9.81 1.38 -0.57
N ASN A 98 -9.38 0.35 0.16
CA ASN A 98 -8.81 0.51 1.49
C ASN A 98 -7.31 0.19 1.58
N ASP A 99 -6.79 -0.60 0.66
CA ASP A 99 -5.35 -0.92 0.61
C ASP A 99 -4.97 -1.53 -0.74
N ILE A 100 -3.70 -1.42 -1.10
CA ILE A 100 -3.14 -1.99 -2.32
C ILE A 100 -1.74 -2.53 -2.07
N ALA A 101 -1.49 -3.76 -2.50
CA ALA A 101 -0.16 -4.37 -2.46
C ALA A 101 0.20 -4.99 -3.80
N ILE A 102 1.50 -4.95 -4.15
CA ILE A 102 2.00 -5.46 -5.43
C ILE A 102 2.92 -6.66 -5.20
N ARG A 103 2.72 -7.70 -6.00
CA ARG A 103 3.57 -8.87 -6.03
C ARG A 103 3.81 -9.32 -7.46
N GLY A 104 5.07 -9.26 -7.91
CA GLY A 104 5.38 -9.50 -9.33
C GLY A 104 4.57 -8.57 -10.23
N ASP A 105 3.85 -9.14 -11.17
CA ASP A 105 3.01 -8.39 -12.11
C ASP A 105 1.54 -8.27 -11.66
N GLU A 106 1.22 -8.56 -10.40
CA GLU A 106 -0.14 -8.47 -9.88
C GLU A 106 -0.27 -7.38 -8.82
N ALA A 107 -1.31 -6.54 -8.94
CA ALA A 107 -1.76 -5.63 -7.91
C ALA A 107 -3.02 -6.21 -7.25
N TRP A 108 -2.98 -6.33 -5.93
CA TRP A 108 -4.03 -6.85 -5.08
C TRP A 108 -4.66 -5.68 -4.33
N ILE A 109 -5.92 -5.41 -4.59
CA ILE A 109 -6.63 -4.21 -4.13
C ILE A 109 -7.75 -4.63 -3.19
N VAL A 110 -7.70 -4.13 -1.97
CA VAL A 110 -8.74 -4.36 -0.96
C VAL A 110 -9.84 -3.34 -1.14
N VAL A 111 -11.09 -3.80 -1.33
CA VAL A 111 -12.26 -2.95 -1.50
C VAL A 111 -13.26 -3.24 -0.39
N ASN A 112 -13.21 -2.40 0.64
CA ASN A 112 -13.81 -2.66 1.95
C ASN A 112 -15.33 -2.83 1.93
N ASN A 113 -16.07 -1.81 1.47
CA ASN A 113 -17.53 -1.85 1.53
C ASN A 113 -18.14 -2.75 0.44
N SER A 114 -17.41 -3.05 -0.62
CA SER A 114 -17.79 -4.08 -1.58
C SER A 114 -17.51 -5.50 -1.08
N GLY A 115 -16.75 -5.66 -0.01
CA GLY A 115 -16.46 -6.97 0.57
C GLY A 115 -15.61 -7.86 -0.31
N LEU A 116 -14.62 -7.30 -1.01
CA LEU A 116 -13.83 -8.04 -1.98
C LEU A 116 -12.35 -7.62 -2.01
N VAL A 117 -11.53 -8.49 -2.57
CA VAL A 117 -10.18 -8.21 -3.03
C VAL A 117 -10.17 -8.33 -4.54
N GLU A 118 -9.88 -7.24 -5.24
CA GLU A 118 -9.74 -7.18 -6.69
C GLU A 118 -8.28 -7.40 -7.06
N ILE A 119 -8.02 -8.27 -8.05
CA ILE A 119 -6.66 -8.57 -8.52
C ILE A 119 -6.57 -8.19 -9.98
N VAL A 120 -5.60 -7.33 -10.27
CA VAL A 120 -5.34 -6.83 -11.63
C VAL A 120 -3.89 -7.03 -12.02
N SER A 121 -3.62 -7.03 -13.30
CA SER A 121 -2.26 -6.92 -13.82
C SER A 121 -1.68 -5.54 -13.47
N ALA A 122 -0.53 -5.51 -12.83
CA ALA A 122 0.16 -4.24 -12.54
C ALA A 122 0.77 -3.60 -13.82
N ARG A 123 0.81 -4.35 -14.93
CA ARG A 123 1.33 -3.86 -16.21
C ARG A 123 0.30 -3.03 -16.98
N ASP A 124 -0.98 -3.46 -16.97
CA ASP A 124 -2.02 -2.87 -17.82
C ASP A 124 -3.39 -2.79 -17.14
N GLU A 125 -3.47 -2.95 -15.81
CA GLU A 125 -4.67 -2.87 -14.96
C GLU A 125 -5.83 -3.79 -15.39
N LYS A 126 -5.58 -4.75 -16.27
CA LYS A 126 -6.59 -5.74 -16.66
C LYS A 126 -6.94 -6.64 -15.48
N HIS A 127 -8.23 -6.85 -15.35
CA HIS A 127 -8.79 -7.76 -14.34
C HIS A 127 -8.25 -9.18 -14.49
N ILE A 128 -7.86 -9.77 -13.36
CA ILE A 128 -7.39 -11.15 -13.26
C ILE A 128 -8.40 -11.99 -12.47
N ALA A 129 -8.78 -11.53 -11.28
CA ALA A 129 -9.71 -12.24 -10.40
C ALA A 129 -10.32 -11.28 -9.36
N THR A 130 -11.48 -11.67 -8.85
CA THR A 130 -12.14 -11.06 -7.69
C THR A 130 -12.37 -12.11 -6.63
N LEU A 131 -12.04 -11.83 -5.37
CA LEU A 131 -12.23 -12.71 -4.23
C LEU A 131 -13.16 -12.06 -3.21
N GLU A 132 -14.12 -12.80 -2.68
CA GLU A 132 -14.98 -12.32 -1.60
C GLU A 132 -14.25 -12.45 -0.25
N VAL A 133 -14.10 -11.32 0.44
CA VAL A 133 -13.60 -11.22 1.81
C VAL A 133 -14.51 -10.23 2.56
N PRO A 134 -15.21 -10.63 3.62
CA PRO A 134 -16.14 -9.74 4.31
C PRO A 134 -15.42 -8.55 4.94
N THR A 135 -15.86 -7.32 4.63
CA THR A 135 -15.29 -6.08 5.18
C THR A 135 -13.75 -6.10 5.31
N PRO A 136 -13.02 -6.33 4.20
CA PRO A 136 -11.55 -6.44 4.25
C PRO A 136 -10.93 -5.06 4.52
N ARG A 137 -9.75 -5.04 5.16
CA ARG A 137 -9.11 -3.78 5.56
C ARG A 137 -7.73 -3.59 4.94
N ASN A 138 -6.75 -4.34 5.36
CA ASN A 138 -5.37 -4.21 4.89
C ASN A 138 -4.84 -5.54 4.37
N ILE A 139 -3.81 -5.47 3.53
CA ILE A 139 -3.23 -6.63 2.86
C ILE A 139 -1.70 -6.61 2.93
N VAL A 140 -1.11 -7.77 3.16
CA VAL A 140 0.32 -8.01 2.98
C VAL A 140 0.52 -9.32 2.22
N LEU A 141 1.57 -9.35 1.41
CA LEU A 141 1.89 -10.49 0.53
C LEU A 141 3.25 -11.08 0.90
N ASP A 142 3.34 -12.42 0.92
CA ASP A 142 4.62 -13.11 0.89
C ASP A 142 4.83 -13.83 -0.47
N ASN A 143 5.65 -14.86 -0.50
CA ASN A 143 5.93 -15.58 -1.75
C ASN A 143 4.79 -16.52 -2.18
N GLU A 144 3.94 -16.95 -1.26
CA GLU A 144 2.92 -17.98 -1.48
C GLU A 144 1.51 -17.49 -1.19
N TYR A 145 1.37 -16.53 -0.27
CA TYR A 145 0.08 -16.11 0.25
C TYR A 145 -0.11 -14.59 0.28
N ALA A 146 -1.36 -14.18 0.12
CA ALA A 146 -1.86 -12.90 0.58
C ALA A 146 -2.54 -13.08 1.94
N TYR A 147 -2.34 -12.12 2.84
CA TYR A 147 -2.97 -12.07 4.15
C TYR A 147 -3.78 -10.80 4.26
N VAL A 148 -5.09 -10.94 4.44
CA VAL A 148 -6.04 -9.82 4.45
C VAL A 148 -6.72 -9.75 5.81
N THR A 149 -6.62 -8.60 6.46
CA THR A 149 -7.39 -8.32 7.67
C THR A 149 -8.85 -8.05 7.32
N SER A 150 -9.76 -8.47 8.18
CA SER A 150 -11.20 -8.34 7.97
C SER A 150 -11.91 -8.07 9.28
N TRP A 151 -12.87 -7.17 9.26
CA TRP A 151 -13.75 -6.93 10.42
C TRP A 151 -14.81 -8.04 10.62
N SER A 152 -14.95 -8.95 9.67
CA SER A 152 -15.83 -10.13 9.74
C SER A 152 -17.29 -9.85 10.05
N GLY A 153 -17.80 -8.65 9.83
CA GLY A 153 -19.21 -8.34 10.07
C GLY A 153 -19.56 -6.87 10.21
N ALA A 154 -20.77 -6.61 10.68
CA ALA A 154 -21.41 -5.31 10.65
C ALA A 154 -20.61 -4.19 11.33
N TYR A 155 -20.67 -3.00 10.73
CA TYR A 155 -20.01 -1.78 11.18
C TYR A 155 -20.51 -1.26 12.53
N TYR A 156 -21.78 -1.48 12.87
CA TYR A 156 -22.46 -0.89 14.03
C TYR A 156 -23.36 -1.90 14.74
N GLY A 157 -23.35 -1.88 16.06
CA GLY A 157 -24.31 -2.58 16.90
C GLY A 157 -23.71 -3.69 17.79
N GLY A 158 -24.50 -4.19 18.73
CA GLY A 158 -24.09 -5.10 19.79
C GLY A 158 -23.60 -6.51 19.40
N ASP A 159 -23.43 -6.77 18.11
CA ASP A 159 -22.81 -7.98 17.54
C ASP A 159 -21.34 -7.74 17.17
N ALA A 160 -20.57 -7.11 18.06
CA ALA A 160 -19.15 -6.98 17.87
C ALA A 160 -18.50 -8.38 17.76
N ARG A 161 -18.30 -8.83 16.54
CA ARG A 161 -17.56 -10.08 16.27
C ARG A 161 -16.07 -9.75 16.25
N LYS A 162 -15.27 -10.69 16.72
CA LYS A 162 -13.85 -10.64 16.51
C LYS A 162 -13.58 -10.65 15.01
N GLY A 163 -12.63 -9.82 14.59
CA GLY A 163 -12.15 -9.81 13.23
C GLY A 163 -11.27 -11.03 12.95
N ALA A 164 -10.83 -11.13 11.73
CA ALA A 164 -10.04 -12.25 11.25
C ALA A 164 -8.93 -11.81 10.29
N VAL A 165 -7.97 -12.70 10.06
CA VAL A 165 -7.05 -12.66 8.93
C VAL A 165 -7.39 -13.80 7.99
N TYR A 166 -7.58 -13.49 6.72
CA TYR A 166 -7.78 -14.44 5.64
C TYR A 166 -6.45 -14.71 4.98
N ARG A 167 -6.07 -16.00 4.87
CA ARG A 167 -4.92 -16.45 4.10
C ARG A 167 -5.38 -16.93 2.73
N ILE A 168 -4.91 -16.30 1.67
CA ILE A 168 -5.29 -16.53 0.29
C ILE A 168 -4.08 -17.06 -0.47
N GLU A 169 -4.22 -18.17 -1.15
CA GLU A 169 -3.15 -18.76 -1.96
C GLU A 169 -2.97 -17.96 -3.26
N LEU A 170 -1.74 -17.48 -3.53
CA LEU A 170 -1.48 -16.63 -4.70
C LEU A 170 -1.62 -17.39 -6.02
N SER A 171 -1.26 -18.69 -6.05
CA SER A 171 -1.21 -19.50 -7.27
C SER A 171 -2.59 -19.74 -7.89
N ASN A 172 -3.61 -19.94 -7.06
CA ASN A 172 -4.97 -20.31 -7.50
C ASN A 172 -6.05 -19.30 -7.09
N LYS A 173 -5.65 -18.23 -6.36
CA LYS A 173 -6.56 -17.15 -5.94
C LYS A 173 -7.72 -17.67 -5.08
N THR A 174 -7.45 -18.55 -4.12
CA THR A 174 -8.48 -19.11 -3.22
C THR A 174 -8.15 -18.85 -1.76
N VAL A 175 -9.19 -18.60 -0.96
CA VAL A 175 -9.06 -18.54 0.50
C VAL A 175 -8.72 -19.94 1.01
N LYS A 176 -7.55 -20.08 1.65
CA LYS A 176 -7.08 -21.34 2.20
C LYS A 176 -7.51 -21.54 3.65
N ASP A 177 -7.33 -20.52 4.46
CA ASP A 177 -7.59 -20.54 5.89
C ASP A 177 -8.04 -19.18 6.40
N THR A 178 -8.62 -19.18 7.61
CA THR A 178 -8.99 -17.97 8.34
C THR A 178 -8.66 -18.14 9.82
N VAL A 179 -8.11 -17.10 10.45
CA VAL A 179 -7.80 -17.07 11.87
C VAL A 179 -8.39 -15.83 12.53
N ASN A 180 -9.11 -16.01 13.65
CA ASN A 180 -9.68 -14.90 14.41
C ASN A 180 -8.59 -14.16 15.19
N VAL A 181 -8.71 -12.83 15.26
CA VAL A 181 -7.83 -11.91 15.99
C VAL A 181 -8.65 -11.05 16.98
N GLY A 182 -8.24 -9.82 17.27
CA GLY A 182 -9.02 -8.87 18.05
C GLY A 182 -10.21 -8.28 17.28
N TYR A 183 -10.83 -7.26 17.85
CA TYR A 183 -11.95 -6.57 17.20
C TYR A 183 -11.43 -5.57 16.16
N GLN A 184 -12.09 -5.56 15.01
CA GLN A 184 -11.84 -4.59 13.92
C GLN A 184 -10.34 -4.43 13.62
N PRO A 185 -9.66 -5.51 13.18
CA PRO A 185 -8.25 -5.45 12.82
C PRO A 185 -8.05 -4.54 11.61
N GLU A 186 -7.01 -3.74 11.68
CA GLU A 186 -6.56 -2.80 10.64
C GLU A 186 -5.24 -3.29 10.05
N GLY A 187 -4.16 -2.54 10.22
CA GLY A 187 -2.86 -2.82 9.65
C GLY A 187 -2.33 -4.20 9.95
N ILE A 188 -1.58 -4.76 9.00
CA ILE A 188 -0.94 -6.07 9.09
C ILE A 188 0.46 -6.00 8.48
N THR A 189 1.43 -6.67 9.10
CA THR A 189 2.80 -6.76 8.59
C THR A 189 3.42 -8.12 8.86
N LEU A 190 4.49 -8.43 8.11
CA LEU A 190 5.27 -9.67 8.19
C LEU A 190 6.63 -9.40 8.82
N SER A 191 7.02 -10.20 9.80
CA SER A 191 8.39 -10.19 10.33
C SER A 191 8.73 -11.50 11.01
N GLY A 192 9.93 -12.05 10.73
CA GLY A 192 10.47 -13.20 11.44
C GLY A 192 9.57 -14.44 11.46
N GLY A 193 8.86 -14.73 10.38
CA GLY A 193 7.93 -15.87 10.29
C GLY A 193 6.60 -15.69 11.02
N ASN A 194 6.29 -14.45 11.40
CA ASN A 194 5.01 -14.09 12.02
C ASN A 194 4.32 -12.96 11.27
N LEU A 195 2.98 -12.95 11.37
CA LEU A 195 2.14 -11.80 11.06
C LEU A 195 1.85 -11.04 12.35
N TYR A 196 1.87 -9.73 12.26
CA TYR A 196 1.48 -8.81 13.33
C TYR A 196 0.29 -7.99 12.89
N VAL A 197 -0.78 -8.00 13.65
CA VAL A 197 -2.07 -7.40 13.29
C VAL A 197 -2.50 -6.39 14.33
N ALA A 198 -2.69 -5.15 13.94
CA ALA A 198 -3.19 -4.08 14.79
C ALA A 198 -4.70 -4.24 15.00
N ASN A 199 -5.14 -4.41 16.24
CA ASN A 199 -6.56 -4.48 16.59
C ASN A 199 -7.01 -3.09 17.04
N SER A 200 -8.00 -2.52 16.34
CA SER A 200 -8.43 -1.15 16.61
C SER A 200 -9.66 -1.05 17.55
N GLY A 201 -10.59 -1.99 17.43
CA GLY A 201 -11.93 -1.82 17.98
C GLY A 201 -12.69 -0.64 17.35
N GLY A 202 -12.21 -0.13 16.22
CA GLY A 202 -12.34 1.10 15.46
C GLY A 202 -13.63 1.89 15.51
N VAL A 203 -14.80 1.27 15.35
CA VAL A 203 -16.10 1.98 15.34
C VAL A 203 -16.94 1.69 16.57
N ASN A 204 -16.32 1.22 17.64
CA ASN A 204 -16.99 0.92 18.92
C ASN A 204 -16.55 1.92 19.99
N PRO A 205 -17.18 3.11 20.10
CA PRO A 205 -16.82 4.08 21.11
C PRO A 205 -16.87 3.46 22.51
N GLY A 206 -15.75 3.55 23.26
CA GLY A 206 -15.58 2.91 24.56
C GLY A 206 -15.05 1.48 24.51
N GLY A 207 -14.97 0.85 23.32
CA GLY A 207 -14.40 -0.48 23.11
C GLY A 207 -13.16 -0.49 22.21
N TYR A 208 -12.45 0.64 22.08
CA TYR A 208 -11.20 0.71 21.30
C TYR A 208 -10.16 -0.23 21.86
N GLU A 209 -9.57 -1.05 20.97
CA GLU A 209 -8.48 -1.95 21.32
C GLU A 209 -7.11 -1.28 21.20
N ASN A 210 -6.13 -1.88 21.86
CA ASN A 210 -4.75 -1.44 21.91
C ASN A 210 -3.79 -2.62 21.84
N THR A 211 -4.18 -3.68 21.16
CA THR A 211 -3.41 -4.92 21.09
C THR A 211 -2.96 -5.23 19.67
N ILE A 212 -1.80 -5.87 19.55
CA ILE A 212 -1.30 -6.47 18.31
C ILE A 212 -1.39 -7.98 18.45
N SER A 213 -2.16 -8.65 17.61
CA SER A 213 -2.18 -10.11 17.53
C SER A 213 -0.95 -10.62 16.82
N ILE A 214 -0.33 -11.69 17.32
CA ILE A 214 0.81 -12.38 16.70
C ILE A 214 0.31 -13.70 16.14
N ILE A 215 0.50 -13.92 14.82
CA ILE A 215 0.08 -15.13 14.12
C ILE A 215 1.34 -15.80 13.56
N SER A 216 1.57 -17.08 13.89
CA SER A 216 2.61 -17.87 13.22
C SER A 216 2.23 -18.09 11.76
N GLN A 217 3.08 -17.72 10.81
CA GLN A 217 2.83 -17.98 9.38
C GLN A 217 2.74 -19.48 9.08
N ALA A 218 3.62 -20.29 9.69
CA ALA A 218 3.68 -21.73 9.44
C ALA A 218 2.42 -22.46 9.90
N GLU A 219 1.96 -22.19 11.15
CA GLU A 219 0.80 -22.86 11.74
C GLU A 219 -0.52 -22.14 11.41
N PHE A 220 -0.46 -20.88 11.00
CA PHE A 220 -1.57 -19.96 10.79
C PHE A 220 -2.53 -19.92 12.00
N LYS A 221 -1.93 -19.69 13.19
CA LYS A 221 -2.61 -19.60 14.49
C LYS A 221 -2.08 -18.41 15.27
N VAL A 222 -2.96 -17.79 16.08
CA VAL A 222 -2.55 -16.79 17.05
C VAL A 222 -1.69 -17.45 18.12
N THR A 223 -0.46 -16.97 18.27
CA THR A 223 0.52 -17.48 19.24
C THR A 223 0.74 -16.53 20.40
N GLY A 224 0.24 -15.29 20.32
CA GLY A 224 0.39 -14.31 21.37
C GLY A 224 -0.18 -12.95 20.99
N SER A 225 0.04 -11.98 21.87
CA SER A 225 -0.30 -10.59 21.61
C SER A 225 0.68 -9.64 22.31
N ILE A 226 0.76 -8.41 21.80
CA ILE A 226 1.48 -7.29 22.43
C ILE A 226 0.44 -6.23 22.77
N SER A 227 0.49 -5.68 24.00
CA SER A 227 -0.39 -4.60 24.43
C SER A 227 0.36 -3.28 24.46
N LEU A 228 -0.34 -2.21 24.07
CA LEU A 228 0.12 -0.82 24.13
C LEU A 228 -0.86 -0.02 25.02
N PRO A 229 -0.69 -0.09 26.36
CA PRO A 229 -1.71 0.42 27.29
C PRO A 229 -2.02 1.92 27.17
N SER A 230 -1.06 2.74 26.73
CA SER A 230 -1.24 4.19 26.54
C SER A 230 -1.88 4.54 25.19
N GLN A 231 -1.99 3.58 24.28
CA GLN A 231 -2.55 3.77 22.94
C GLN A 231 -4.00 3.25 22.88
N LYS A 232 -4.77 3.76 21.94
CA LYS A 232 -6.12 3.25 21.62
C LYS A 232 -6.37 3.33 20.14
N ASN A 233 -7.20 2.43 19.63
CA ASN A 233 -7.62 2.45 18.23
C ASN A 233 -6.41 2.34 17.29
N LEU A 234 -5.69 1.20 17.41
CA LEU A 234 -4.50 0.98 16.59
C LEU A 234 -4.87 0.95 15.11
N LYS A 235 -4.10 1.66 14.29
CA LYS A 235 -4.38 1.80 12.84
C LYS A 235 -3.40 0.96 12.02
N ASP A 236 -2.15 1.36 11.95
CA ASP A 236 -1.16 0.67 11.15
C ASP A 236 -0.12 -0.03 12.01
N VAL A 237 0.46 -1.08 11.45
CA VAL A 237 1.66 -1.72 11.95
C VAL A 237 2.57 -2.04 10.79
N VAL A 238 3.83 -1.60 10.86
CA VAL A 238 4.85 -1.90 9.85
C VAL A 238 6.11 -2.43 10.53
N ALA A 239 6.75 -3.42 9.92
CA ALA A 239 8.00 -3.98 10.41
C ALA A 239 9.19 -3.32 9.72
N SER A 240 10.16 -2.84 10.48
CA SER A 240 11.40 -2.26 9.97
C SER A 240 12.54 -2.46 10.96
N GLY A 241 13.71 -2.92 10.49
CA GLY A 241 14.93 -3.01 11.30
C GLY A 241 14.86 -3.95 12.51
N GLY A 242 13.94 -4.93 12.53
CA GLY A 242 13.72 -5.82 13.68
C GLY A 242 12.75 -5.27 14.74
N ASP A 243 12.12 -4.15 14.44
CA ASP A 243 11.12 -3.48 15.27
C ASP A 243 9.77 -3.42 14.56
N LEU A 244 8.69 -3.24 15.33
CA LEU A 244 7.40 -2.81 14.80
C LEU A 244 7.21 -1.32 15.08
N TRP A 245 6.68 -0.63 14.09
CA TRP A 245 6.19 0.73 14.22
C TRP A 245 4.67 0.69 14.11
N VAL A 246 4.00 1.32 15.07
CA VAL A 246 2.55 1.21 15.24
C VAL A 246 1.96 2.59 15.37
N SER A 247 0.93 2.87 14.59
CA SER A 247 0.14 4.08 14.73
C SER A 247 -1.18 3.81 15.45
N SER A 248 -1.72 4.83 16.10
CA SER A 248 -3.03 4.79 16.75
C SER A 248 -3.80 6.07 16.48
N LEU A 249 -5.12 5.99 16.46
CA LEU A 249 -6.00 7.15 16.27
C LEU A 249 -6.50 7.75 17.59
N GLY A 250 -6.14 7.14 18.72
CA GLY A 250 -6.65 7.56 20.01
C GLY A 250 -8.14 7.29 20.21
N ASP A 251 -8.76 7.97 21.16
CA ASP A 251 -10.19 7.80 21.45
C ASP A 251 -11.04 9.03 21.05
N TYR A 252 -10.44 9.99 20.38
CA TYR A 252 -11.04 11.24 19.93
C TYR A 252 -11.49 12.20 21.05
N TYR A 253 -11.11 11.92 22.32
CA TYR A 253 -11.51 12.70 23.50
C TYR A 253 -10.37 12.97 24.47
N SER A 254 -9.74 11.91 24.98
CA SER A 254 -8.76 11.98 26.07
C SER A 254 -7.43 11.33 25.77
N VAL A 255 -7.43 10.34 24.90
CA VAL A 255 -6.21 9.68 24.39
C VAL A 255 -5.96 10.15 22.97
N HIS A 256 -4.86 10.85 22.77
CA HIS A 256 -4.45 11.36 21.47
C HIS A 256 -4.07 10.23 20.52
N SER A 257 -4.09 10.54 19.22
CA SER A 257 -3.40 9.73 18.22
C SER A 257 -1.91 9.68 18.51
N GLY A 258 -1.21 8.62 18.10
CA GLY A 258 0.17 8.45 18.48
C GLY A 258 0.96 7.48 17.61
N LEU A 259 2.27 7.48 17.83
CA LEU A 259 3.22 6.55 17.23
C LEU A 259 3.95 5.78 18.34
N ALA A 260 4.15 4.50 18.15
CA ALA A 260 4.94 3.66 19.04
C ALA A 260 5.93 2.80 18.26
N LYS A 261 7.06 2.50 18.88
CA LYS A 261 8.08 1.55 18.41
C LYS A 261 8.18 0.38 19.38
N ILE A 262 8.14 -0.84 18.87
CA ILE A 262 8.24 -2.05 19.67
C ILE A 262 9.43 -2.87 19.17
N ASN A 263 10.41 -3.09 20.02
CA ASN A 263 11.50 -4.00 19.72
C ASN A 263 11.04 -5.45 19.79
N LEU A 264 11.13 -6.19 18.68
CA LEU A 264 10.62 -7.56 18.61
C LEU A 264 11.39 -8.56 19.45
N ALA A 265 12.67 -8.34 19.69
CA ALA A 265 13.50 -9.23 20.49
C ALA A 265 13.30 -9.04 22.02
N THR A 266 13.27 -7.78 22.46
CA THR A 266 13.19 -7.42 23.89
C THR A 266 11.77 -7.17 24.36
N LYS A 267 10.81 -6.94 23.45
CA LYS A 267 9.42 -6.51 23.71
C LYS A 267 9.32 -5.13 24.35
N GLN A 268 10.40 -4.34 24.33
CA GLN A 268 10.38 -2.98 24.81
C GLN A 268 9.52 -2.11 23.89
N VAL A 269 8.65 -1.31 24.50
CA VAL A 269 7.80 -0.33 23.83
C VAL A 269 8.32 1.07 24.12
N ASN A 270 8.53 1.85 23.06
CA ASN A 270 8.80 3.29 23.14
C ASN A 270 7.64 4.02 22.49
N GLU A 271 6.99 4.91 23.21
CA GLU A 271 5.89 5.75 22.72
C GLU A 271 6.40 7.17 22.47
N TYR A 272 5.87 7.80 21.44
CA TYR A 272 6.26 9.14 20.99
C TYR A 272 5.06 10.08 21.17
N ASP A 273 4.96 10.67 22.37
CA ASP A 273 3.78 11.46 22.77
C ASP A 273 3.61 12.76 21.98
N ASP A 274 4.69 13.27 21.36
CA ASP A 274 4.65 14.48 20.55
C ASP A 274 4.27 14.24 19.08
N VAL A 275 4.16 12.98 18.65
CA VAL A 275 3.78 12.62 17.29
C VAL A 275 2.29 12.37 17.24
N ARG A 276 1.59 13.19 16.45
CA ARG A 276 0.18 12.96 16.14
C ARG A 276 0.06 12.30 14.78
N VAL A 277 -0.89 11.38 14.64
CA VAL A 277 -1.06 10.57 13.43
C VAL A 277 -2.33 11.00 12.69
N GLY A 278 -2.22 11.25 11.40
CA GLY A 278 -3.35 11.59 10.52
C GLY A 278 -3.39 10.78 9.24
N THR A 279 -2.22 10.29 8.77
CA THR A 279 -2.12 9.43 7.59
C THR A 279 -1.74 8.00 7.98
N CYS A 280 -1.76 7.07 7.01
CA CYS A 280 -1.13 5.76 7.15
C CYS A 280 0.38 5.90 7.27
N LEU A 281 1.04 4.94 7.95
CA LEU A 281 2.48 4.87 8.03
C LEU A 281 3.07 4.47 6.68
N TRP A 282 4.04 5.23 6.20
CA TRP A 282 4.85 4.83 5.06
C TRP A 282 6.20 4.31 5.52
N ASN A 283 6.51 3.05 5.17
CA ASN A 283 7.80 2.43 5.48
C ASN A 283 8.75 2.55 4.28
N ASP A 284 9.68 3.47 4.34
CA ASP A 284 10.83 3.56 3.44
C ASP A 284 11.95 2.66 3.99
N ALA A 285 11.78 1.36 3.81
CA ALA A 285 12.72 0.35 4.31
C ALA A 285 14.12 0.45 3.66
N ALA A 286 14.23 1.07 2.48
CA ALA A 286 15.50 1.24 1.79
C ALA A 286 16.41 2.28 2.49
N ASN A 287 15.81 3.22 3.22
CA ASN A 287 16.51 4.32 3.88
C ASN A 287 16.33 4.34 5.40
N ASP A 288 15.83 3.25 5.99
CA ASP A 288 15.58 3.11 7.43
C ASP A 288 14.70 4.24 7.99
N LYS A 289 13.58 4.54 7.30
CA LYS A 289 12.69 5.64 7.68
C LYS A 289 11.22 5.23 7.69
N ILE A 290 10.49 5.78 8.65
CA ILE A 290 9.03 5.75 8.70
C ILE A 290 8.53 7.19 8.55
N TYR A 291 7.55 7.39 7.68
CA TYR A 291 6.91 8.69 7.47
C TYR A 291 5.45 8.65 7.88
N VAL A 292 4.97 9.75 8.44
CA VAL A 292 3.57 9.99 8.74
C VAL A 292 3.29 11.49 8.70
N ILE A 293 2.07 11.88 8.30
CA ILE A 293 1.60 13.26 8.46
C ILE A 293 0.58 13.29 9.58
N GLY A 294 0.66 14.30 10.43
CA GLY A 294 -0.26 14.48 11.54
C GLY A 294 -0.43 15.94 11.93
N THR A 295 -1.28 16.18 12.93
CA THR A 295 -1.59 17.53 13.42
C THR A 295 -1.78 17.57 14.90
N GLN A 296 -1.20 18.56 15.58
CA GLN A 296 -1.48 18.83 16.99
C GLN A 296 -2.93 19.35 17.21
N ASP A 297 -3.58 19.83 16.12
CA ASP A 297 -4.94 20.37 16.13
C ASP A 297 -6.01 19.27 15.92
N GLU A 298 -5.71 18.01 16.24
CA GLU A 298 -6.57 16.85 15.91
C GLU A 298 -7.99 16.96 16.48
N TRP A 299 -8.16 17.63 17.63
CA TRP A 299 -9.47 17.84 18.27
C TRP A 299 -10.13 19.18 17.97
N VAL A 300 -9.59 19.93 17.02
CA VAL A 300 -10.23 21.16 16.55
C VAL A 300 -11.33 20.82 15.56
N TRP A 301 -12.58 20.84 16.04
CA TRP A 301 -13.76 20.48 15.26
C TRP A 301 -14.54 21.69 14.73
N THR A 302 -14.04 22.90 14.91
CA THR A 302 -14.69 24.15 14.43
C THR A 302 -14.73 24.15 12.90
N PRO A 303 -15.91 24.21 12.26
CA PRO A 303 -16.01 24.30 10.81
C PRO A 303 -15.19 25.47 10.25
N GLY A 304 -14.34 25.18 9.27
CA GLY A 304 -13.48 26.17 8.62
C GLY A 304 -12.21 26.56 9.41
N ALA A 305 -11.96 25.99 10.59
CA ALA A 305 -10.68 26.14 11.27
C ALA A 305 -9.57 25.53 10.41
N LYS A 306 -8.47 26.26 10.26
CA LYS A 306 -7.27 25.73 9.61
C LYS A 306 -6.48 24.91 10.63
N LYS A 307 -6.17 23.68 10.28
CA LYS A 307 -5.25 22.82 11.03
C LYS A 307 -3.84 22.99 10.51
N THR A 308 -2.88 22.97 11.42
CA THR A 308 -1.46 22.95 11.08
C THR A 308 -1.00 21.50 11.04
N TYR A 309 -0.42 21.08 9.92
CA TYR A 309 0.07 19.73 9.74
C TYR A 309 1.58 19.69 9.67
N SER A 310 2.15 18.61 10.19
CA SER A 310 3.59 18.32 10.11
C SER A 310 3.81 16.94 9.48
N ILE A 311 4.92 16.82 8.76
CA ILE A 311 5.47 15.54 8.32
C ILE A 311 6.44 15.08 9.38
N TYR A 312 6.18 13.95 10.01
CA TYR A 312 7.10 13.31 10.94
C TYR A 312 7.86 12.20 10.21
N MET A 313 9.19 12.21 10.40
CA MET A 313 10.08 11.17 9.87
C MET A 313 10.86 10.54 11.01
N ALA A 314 10.60 9.29 11.29
CA ALA A 314 11.34 8.50 12.27
C ALA A 314 12.47 7.72 11.59
N ASN A 315 13.69 7.81 12.12
CA ASN A 315 14.78 6.91 11.76
C ASN A 315 14.62 5.59 12.51
N THR A 316 14.50 4.47 11.80
CA THR A 316 14.15 3.18 12.41
C THR A 316 15.28 2.61 13.25
N ALA A 317 16.54 2.88 12.88
CA ALA A 317 17.70 2.39 13.62
C ALA A 317 17.91 3.15 14.96
N SER A 318 17.87 4.49 14.92
CA SER A 318 18.10 5.30 16.12
C SER A 318 16.83 5.57 16.95
N GLY A 319 15.66 5.52 16.33
CA GLY A 319 14.38 5.92 16.93
C GLY A 319 14.19 7.45 17.00
N ASN A 320 15.11 8.24 16.44
CA ASN A 320 14.98 9.69 16.42
C ASN A 320 13.89 10.11 15.44
N ILE A 321 13.10 11.10 15.85
CA ILE A 321 12.05 11.69 15.00
C ILE A 321 12.44 13.12 14.65
N SER A 322 12.31 13.46 13.38
CA SER A 322 12.34 14.82 12.87
C SER A 322 10.95 15.26 12.43
N GLU A 323 10.67 16.55 12.57
CA GLU A 323 9.43 17.18 12.21
C GLU A 323 9.68 18.26 11.16
N HIS A 324 8.85 18.29 10.12
CA HIS A 324 8.86 19.28 9.05
C HIS A 324 7.45 19.82 8.84
N SER A 325 7.31 21.12 8.65
CA SER A 325 6.03 21.70 8.27
C SER A 325 5.55 21.13 6.95
N LEU A 326 4.25 20.86 6.86
CA LEU A 326 3.65 20.44 5.60
C LEU A 326 3.78 21.58 4.56
N PRO A 327 4.16 21.27 3.30
CA PRO A 327 4.21 22.29 2.25
C PRO A 327 2.86 22.98 2.01
N ASP A 328 2.90 24.25 1.61
CA ASP A 328 1.72 25.05 1.38
C ASP A 328 0.77 24.48 0.30
N GLY A 329 -0.51 24.82 0.44
CA GLY A 329 -1.54 24.52 -0.55
C GLY A 329 -2.12 23.11 -0.46
N ILE A 330 -1.80 22.33 0.55
CA ILE A 330 -2.46 21.09 0.94
C ILE A 330 -3.54 21.44 1.96
N THR A 331 -4.75 20.94 1.75
CA THR A 331 -5.89 21.25 2.60
C THR A 331 -6.19 20.15 3.61
N TYR A 332 -6.23 18.92 3.13
CA TYR A 332 -6.45 17.74 3.95
C TYR A 332 -5.49 16.62 3.51
N PRO A 333 -4.28 16.56 4.09
CA PRO A 333 -3.33 15.50 3.77
C PRO A 333 -3.91 14.16 4.22
N TYR A 334 -4.09 13.25 3.26
CA TYR A 334 -4.79 11.99 3.48
C TYR A 334 -3.86 10.79 3.42
N SER A 335 -2.78 10.88 2.65
CA SER A 335 -1.78 9.83 2.50
C SER A 335 -0.40 10.41 2.18
N ILE A 336 0.64 9.60 2.45
CA ILE A 336 2.03 9.91 2.11
C ILE A 336 2.72 8.66 1.59
N ALA A 337 3.58 8.81 0.59
CA ALA A 337 4.54 7.81 0.14
C ALA A 337 5.87 8.46 -0.20
N VAL A 338 6.95 7.70 -0.12
CA VAL A 338 8.29 8.16 -0.49
C VAL A 338 8.92 7.12 -1.41
N ASP A 339 9.44 7.58 -2.54
CA ASP A 339 10.28 6.78 -3.41
C ASP A 339 11.67 6.63 -2.74
N GLY A 340 11.97 5.44 -2.26
CA GLY A 340 13.22 5.16 -1.56
C GLY A 340 14.48 5.26 -2.43
N VAL A 341 14.34 5.49 -3.74
CA VAL A 341 15.47 5.64 -4.68
C VAL A 341 15.73 7.11 -4.99
N SER A 342 14.70 7.84 -5.44
CA SER A 342 14.82 9.26 -5.77
C SER A 342 14.71 10.18 -4.56
N GLY A 343 14.08 9.73 -3.49
CA GLY A 343 13.71 10.54 -2.33
C GLY A 343 12.46 11.41 -2.58
N ASP A 344 11.76 11.22 -3.70
CA ASP A 344 10.55 11.97 -4.01
C ASP A 344 9.43 11.61 -3.03
N ILE A 345 8.74 12.63 -2.54
CA ILE A 345 7.67 12.53 -1.55
C ILE A 345 6.33 12.78 -2.25
N PHE A 346 5.42 11.82 -2.17
CA PHE A 346 4.09 11.92 -2.73
C PHE A 346 3.07 12.11 -1.60
N ILE A 347 2.21 13.11 -1.74
CA ILE A 347 1.17 13.43 -0.76
C ILE A 347 -0.19 13.44 -1.47
N GLY A 348 -1.11 12.62 -0.96
CA GLY A 348 -2.52 12.65 -1.32
C GLY A 348 -3.24 13.72 -0.51
N ASP A 349 -3.89 14.67 -1.20
CA ASP A 349 -4.70 15.74 -0.60
C ASP A 349 -6.17 15.48 -0.91
N ALA A 350 -6.97 15.16 0.10
CA ALA A 350 -8.41 14.91 -0.05
C ALA A 350 -9.24 16.19 -0.14
N ALA A 351 -8.59 17.35 -0.23
CA ALA A 351 -9.21 18.67 -0.41
C ALA A 351 -10.32 18.94 0.62
N ASP A 352 -11.57 19.04 0.18
CA ASP A 352 -12.75 19.28 1.03
C ASP A 352 -13.55 18.00 1.35
N SER A 353 -13.00 16.83 1.02
CA SER A 353 -13.64 15.51 1.18
C SER A 353 -14.94 15.32 0.36
N LYS A 354 -15.20 16.16 -0.61
CA LYS A 354 -16.40 16.14 -1.47
C LYS A 354 -16.06 16.23 -2.95
N THR A 355 -15.00 16.95 -3.26
CA THR A 355 -14.50 17.12 -4.63
C THR A 355 -13.27 16.23 -4.85
N PRO A 356 -12.93 15.91 -6.11
CA PRO A 356 -11.72 15.18 -6.44
C PRO A 356 -10.50 15.78 -5.75
N GLY A 357 -9.67 14.89 -5.18
CA GLY A 357 -8.44 15.24 -4.51
C GLY A 357 -7.30 15.58 -5.48
N SER A 358 -6.10 15.61 -4.97
CA SER A 358 -4.90 15.76 -5.78
C SER A 358 -3.74 14.94 -5.24
N ILE A 359 -2.84 14.52 -6.14
CA ILE A 359 -1.52 14.03 -5.77
C ILE A 359 -0.52 15.14 -6.02
N ARG A 360 0.40 15.33 -5.08
CA ARG A 360 1.52 16.27 -5.19
C ARG A 360 2.81 15.52 -4.97
N CYS A 361 3.75 15.71 -5.87
CA CYS A 361 5.10 15.19 -5.77
C CYS A 361 6.06 16.32 -5.39
N TYR A 362 6.84 16.09 -4.35
CA TYR A 362 7.88 16.98 -3.88
C TYR A 362 9.23 16.27 -3.98
N ASP A 363 10.30 17.03 -4.12
CA ASP A 363 11.64 16.49 -3.93
C ASP A 363 11.98 16.32 -2.43
N ALA A 364 13.16 15.76 -2.14
CA ALA A 364 13.62 15.53 -0.77
C ALA A 364 13.82 16.82 0.06
N THR A 365 13.76 18.00 -0.57
CA THR A 365 13.81 19.33 0.09
C THR A 365 12.43 19.95 0.26
N TYR A 366 11.37 19.19 -0.04
CA TYR A 366 9.97 19.61 -0.02
C TYR A 366 9.61 20.68 -1.07
N SER A 367 10.39 20.79 -2.16
CA SER A 367 10.07 21.65 -3.30
C SER A 367 9.11 20.90 -4.23
N LEU A 368 7.99 21.55 -4.62
CA LEU A 368 6.99 20.95 -5.50
C LEU A 368 7.57 20.67 -6.89
N LYS A 369 7.53 19.40 -7.31
CA LYS A 369 7.92 18.96 -8.66
C LYS A 369 6.74 18.99 -9.62
N TRP A 370 5.61 18.44 -9.19
CA TRP A 370 4.38 18.41 -9.99
C TRP A 370 3.14 18.14 -9.12
N LYS A 371 1.96 18.37 -9.71
CA LYS A 371 0.66 18.11 -9.13
C LYS A 371 -0.27 17.54 -10.20
N ALA A 372 -1.14 16.59 -9.81
CA ALA A 372 -2.21 16.06 -10.64
C ALA A 372 -3.53 16.01 -9.88
N THR A 373 -4.66 16.07 -10.60
CA THR A 373 -5.97 15.78 -10.02
C THR A 373 -6.12 14.28 -9.85
N ALA A 374 -6.56 13.82 -8.67
CA ALA A 374 -6.82 12.42 -8.35
C ALA A 374 -8.34 12.12 -8.25
N GLY A 375 -8.69 10.92 -7.78
CA GLY A 375 -10.06 10.61 -7.34
C GLY A 375 -10.38 11.22 -5.97
N LEU A 376 -11.49 10.77 -5.38
CA LEU A 376 -11.87 11.14 -4.01
C LEU A 376 -11.07 10.35 -2.99
N PHE A 377 -10.52 11.03 -1.98
CA PHE A 377 -9.74 10.42 -0.91
C PHE A 377 -8.58 9.57 -1.46
N PRO A 378 -7.55 10.18 -2.05
CA PRO A 378 -6.35 9.45 -2.49
C PRO A 378 -5.60 8.90 -1.28
N GLY A 379 -5.89 7.63 -0.92
CA GLY A 379 -5.58 7.05 0.39
C GLY A 379 -4.35 6.16 0.42
N HIS A 380 -4.07 5.45 -0.67
CA HIS A 380 -3.02 4.43 -0.64
C HIS A 380 -2.16 4.47 -1.89
N PHE A 381 -0.88 4.14 -1.72
CA PHE A 381 0.12 4.12 -2.77
C PHE A 381 0.79 2.76 -2.88
N ALA A 382 1.15 2.37 -4.11
CA ALA A 382 2.00 1.21 -4.33
C ALA A 382 2.94 1.43 -5.52
N PHE A 383 4.22 1.20 -5.32
CA PHE A 383 5.22 1.28 -6.40
C PHE A 383 5.32 -0.05 -7.15
N PHE A 384 5.19 -0.01 -8.45
CA PHE A 384 5.38 -1.16 -9.32
C PHE A 384 6.80 -1.15 -9.90
N ASP A 385 7.58 -2.19 -9.55
CA ASP A 385 8.92 -2.47 -10.07
C ASP A 385 8.85 -3.72 -10.96
N ALA A 386 8.85 -3.56 -12.28
CA ALA A 386 8.75 -4.67 -13.23
C ALA A 386 9.99 -5.57 -13.27
N LYS A 387 11.05 -5.23 -12.54
CA LYS A 387 12.32 -5.99 -12.49
C LYS A 387 12.40 -6.93 -11.29
N ARG A 388 11.34 -7.02 -10.49
CA ARG A 388 11.32 -7.88 -9.28
C ARG A 388 10.28 -8.97 -9.37
#